data_05f00dd3ec47b1106a657b1cbfe82989
#
_entry.id   05f00dd3ec47b1106a657b1cbfe82989
#
_cell.length_a   1.000
_cell.length_b   1.000
_cell.length_c   1.000
_cell.angle_alpha   90.00
_cell.angle_beta   90.00
_cell.angle_gamma   90.00
#
_symmetry.space_group_name_H-M   'P 1'
#
loop_
_entity.id
_entity.type
_entity.pdbx_description
1 polymer ?
#
loop_
_entity_poly.entity_id
_entity_poly.type
_entity_poly.pdbx_seq_one_letter_code
_entity_poly.pdbx_strand_id
1 'polypeptide(L)'
;MKFNWNPEKAESNVRKHGVSFEEAITVFYDPLSATLDDPDHSVVEDRFITIGYSTRNRLLFVSHADREQIIRIISARTATVHERKRHEEHT
;
A
#
# COMPACT_ATOMS: atom_id res chain seq x y z
N MET A 1 3.73 11.71 9.16
CA MET A 1 3.73 11.34 7.73
C MET A 1 2.69 12.14 6.98
N LYS A 2 3.01 12.50 5.75
CA LYS A 2 2.06 13.20 4.89
C LYS A 2 1.73 12.34 3.70
N PHE A 3 0.44 12.27 3.35
CA PHE A 3 -0.04 11.47 2.25
C PHE A 3 -0.80 12.33 1.25
N ASN A 4 -0.71 11.97 -0.02
CA ASN A 4 -1.61 12.53 -1.02
C ASN A 4 -1.97 11.45 -2.04
N TRP A 5 -2.92 11.74 -2.90
CA TRP A 5 -3.31 10.85 -3.99
C TRP A 5 -4.19 11.59 -4.98
N ASN A 6 -4.38 10.96 -6.12
CA ASN A 6 -5.29 11.43 -7.15
C ASN A 6 -6.71 10.93 -6.82
N PRO A 7 -7.71 11.84 -6.69
CA PRO A 7 -9.07 11.41 -6.31
C PRO A 7 -9.70 10.43 -7.30
N GLU A 8 -9.43 10.56 -8.59
CA GLU A 8 -9.97 9.65 -9.59
C GLU A 8 -9.40 8.24 -9.43
N LYS A 9 -8.11 8.15 -9.10
CA LYS A 9 -7.48 6.86 -8.83
C LYS A 9 -8.03 6.24 -7.56
N ALA A 10 -8.33 7.06 -6.56
CA ALA A 10 -8.92 6.57 -5.31
C ALA A 10 -10.28 5.93 -5.57
N GLU A 11 -11.13 6.58 -6.37
CA GLU A 11 -12.43 6.02 -6.73
C GLU A 11 -12.29 4.74 -7.54
N SER A 12 -11.40 4.74 -8.52
CA SER A 12 -11.14 3.57 -9.35
C SER A 12 -10.66 2.40 -8.50
N ASN A 13 -9.83 2.68 -7.51
CA ASN A 13 -9.28 1.63 -6.64
C ASN A 13 -10.38 0.96 -5.82
N VAL A 14 -11.32 1.74 -5.30
CA VAL A 14 -12.46 1.17 -4.56
C VAL A 14 -13.28 0.25 -5.48
N ARG A 15 -13.53 0.69 -6.72
CA ARG A 15 -14.31 -0.12 -7.66
C ARG A 15 -13.59 -1.41 -8.03
N LYS A 16 -12.27 -1.36 -8.21
CA LYS A 16 -11.49 -2.53 -8.66
C LYS A 16 -11.12 -3.47 -7.53
N HIS A 17 -10.77 -2.93 -6.38
CA HIS A 17 -10.18 -3.71 -5.30
C HIS A 17 -10.94 -3.65 -3.98
N GLY A 18 -11.95 -2.80 -3.88
CA GLY A 18 -12.71 -2.66 -2.64
C GLY A 18 -11.92 -2.06 -1.49
N VAL A 19 -10.86 -1.31 -1.79
CA VAL A 19 -9.99 -0.70 -0.79
C VAL A 19 -9.93 0.80 -1.03
N SER A 20 -10.26 1.58 0.00
CA SER A 20 -10.10 3.03 -0.06
C SER A 20 -8.66 3.42 0.23
N PHE A 21 -8.24 4.58 -0.26
CA PHE A 21 -6.91 5.08 0.06
C PHE A 21 -6.83 5.54 1.51
N GLU A 22 -7.95 5.95 2.11
CA GLU A 22 -8.01 6.26 3.54
C GLU A 22 -7.66 5.02 4.37
N GLU A 23 -8.18 3.86 3.97
CA GLU A 23 -7.81 2.61 4.64
C GLU A 23 -6.34 2.25 4.35
N ALA A 24 -5.91 2.45 3.11
CA ALA A 24 -4.55 2.09 2.71
C ALA A 24 -3.48 2.81 3.55
N ILE A 25 -3.70 4.08 3.88
CA ILE A 25 -2.69 4.82 4.66
C ILE A 25 -2.55 4.28 6.08
N THR A 26 -3.55 3.59 6.61
CA THR A 26 -3.46 3.02 7.97
C THR A 26 -2.41 1.90 8.05
N VAL A 27 -2.09 1.28 6.93
CA VAL A 27 -1.07 0.23 6.87
C VAL A 27 0.30 0.75 7.31
N PHE A 28 0.58 2.03 7.04
CA PHE A 28 1.87 2.63 7.40
C PHE A 28 2.08 2.75 8.91
N TYR A 29 1.01 2.59 9.68
CA TYR A 29 1.07 2.65 11.15
C TYR A 29 1.10 1.25 11.77
N ASP A 30 1.06 0.19 10.97
CA ASP A 30 1.23 -1.16 11.45
C ASP A 30 2.72 -1.38 11.77
N PRO A 31 3.08 -1.66 13.03
CA PRO A 31 4.49 -1.85 13.41
C PRO A 31 5.15 -3.03 12.71
N LEU A 32 4.37 -3.96 12.17
CA LEU A 32 4.89 -5.13 11.47
C LEU A 32 4.85 -4.95 9.95
N SER A 33 4.53 -3.75 9.46
CA SER A 33 4.51 -3.51 8.02
C SER A 33 5.93 -3.60 7.45
N ALA A 34 6.02 -4.00 6.19
CA ALA A 34 7.29 -4.09 5.47
C ALA A 34 7.19 -3.26 4.18
N THR A 35 8.23 -2.51 3.88
CA THR A 35 8.29 -1.72 2.65
C THR A 35 9.39 -2.26 1.75
N LEU A 36 9.04 -2.53 0.50
CA LEU A 36 9.93 -3.09 -0.50
C LEU A 36 9.99 -2.16 -1.71
N ASP A 37 11.12 -2.19 -2.41
CA ASP A 37 11.22 -1.50 -3.70
C ASP A 37 10.28 -2.17 -4.70
N ASP A 38 9.69 -1.37 -5.58
CA ASP A 38 8.92 -1.89 -6.70
C ASP A 38 9.85 -1.96 -7.91
N PRO A 39 10.41 -3.13 -8.25
CA PRO A 39 11.43 -3.24 -9.28
C PRO A 39 10.91 -2.92 -10.68
N ASP A 40 9.61 -3.05 -10.90
CA ASP A 40 9.03 -2.82 -12.23
C ASP A 40 8.84 -1.35 -12.53
N HIS A 41 8.79 -0.48 -11.51
CA HIS A 41 8.41 0.91 -11.68
C HIS A 41 9.42 1.91 -11.11
N SER A 42 10.51 1.46 -10.51
CA SER A 42 11.45 2.35 -9.83
C SER A 42 12.45 3.03 -10.78
N VAL A 43 12.35 2.80 -12.08
CA VAL A 43 13.25 3.42 -13.06
C VAL A 43 12.94 4.91 -13.26
N VAL A 44 11.66 5.28 -13.19
CA VAL A 44 11.20 6.65 -13.47
C VAL A 44 11.01 7.46 -12.18
N GLU A 45 10.58 6.80 -11.11
CA GLU A 45 10.39 7.45 -9.81
C GLU A 45 10.60 6.40 -8.71
N ASP A 46 10.83 6.87 -7.49
CA ASP A 46 11.02 5.96 -6.36
C ASP A 46 9.69 5.36 -5.96
N ARG A 47 9.42 4.17 -6.45
CA ARG A 47 8.20 3.43 -6.16
C ARG A 47 8.47 2.30 -5.19
N PHE A 48 7.53 2.12 -4.29
CA PHE A 48 7.62 1.14 -3.22
C PHE A 48 6.29 0.40 -3.07
N ILE A 49 6.35 -0.74 -2.40
CA ILE A 49 5.16 -1.48 -1.98
C ILE A 49 5.28 -1.66 -0.47
N THR A 50 4.29 -1.19 0.26
CA THR A 50 4.20 -1.42 1.71
C THR A 50 3.12 -2.45 1.97
N ILE A 51 3.48 -3.46 2.74
CA ILE A 51 2.61 -4.59 3.08
C ILE A 51 2.36 -4.55 4.57
N GLY A 52 1.09 -4.54 4.96
CA GLY A 52 0.75 -4.51 6.38
C GLY A 52 -0.76 -4.60 6.59
N TYR A 53 -1.15 -4.68 7.85
CA TYR A 53 -2.56 -4.76 8.23
C TYR A 53 -3.14 -3.36 8.40
N SER A 54 -4.31 -3.16 7.80
CA SER A 54 -5.05 -1.91 7.96
C SER A 54 -5.79 -1.92 9.31
N THR A 55 -6.34 -0.76 9.68
CA THR A 55 -7.17 -0.67 10.89
C THR A 55 -8.44 -1.49 10.80
N ARG A 56 -8.81 -1.95 9.59
CA ARG A 56 -9.93 -2.87 9.39
C ARG A 56 -9.48 -4.32 9.41
N ASN A 57 -8.25 -4.55 9.83
CA ASN A 57 -7.68 -5.89 9.97
C ASN A 57 -7.61 -6.66 8.65
N ARG A 58 -7.33 -5.95 7.57
CA ARG A 58 -7.10 -6.55 6.27
C ARG A 58 -5.63 -6.38 5.89
N LEU A 59 -5.02 -7.44 5.40
CA LEU A 59 -3.64 -7.35 4.92
C LEU A 59 -3.66 -6.74 3.52
N LEU A 60 -3.00 -5.59 3.37
CA LEU A 60 -3.02 -4.84 2.12
C LEU A 60 -1.63 -4.73 1.53
N PHE A 61 -1.58 -4.70 0.19
CA PHE A 61 -0.40 -4.33 -0.58
C PHE A 61 -0.67 -2.92 -1.11
N VAL A 62 0.12 -1.95 -0.68
CA VAL A 62 -0.07 -0.53 -1.04
C VAL A 62 1.11 -0.07 -1.89
N SER A 63 0.83 0.29 -3.14
CA SER A 63 1.84 0.87 -4.03
C SER A 63 1.87 2.37 -3.82
N HIS A 64 3.05 2.93 -3.67
CA HIS A 64 3.20 4.36 -3.44
C HIS A 64 4.53 4.88 -3.97
N ALA A 65 4.59 6.18 -4.15
CA ALA A 65 5.83 6.88 -4.52
C ALA A 65 6.16 7.85 -3.40
N ASP A 66 7.43 7.91 -3.01
CA ASP A 66 7.86 8.77 -1.92
C ASP A 66 8.67 9.92 -2.51
N ARG A 67 8.25 11.15 -2.21
CA ARG A 67 8.94 12.35 -2.70
C ARG A 67 8.82 13.45 -1.66
N GLU A 68 9.99 13.99 -1.25
CA GLU A 68 10.05 15.14 -0.35
C GLU A 68 9.21 14.96 0.92
N GLN A 69 9.28 13.79 1.52
CA GLN A 69 8.57 13.45 2.75
C GLN A 69 7.05 13.33 2.57
N ILE A 70 6.58 13.30 1.33
CA ILE A 70 5.18 13.04 1.02
C ILE A 70 5.08 11.66 0.40
N ILE A 71 4.14 10.87 0.90
CA ILE A 71 3.86 9.54 0.38
C ILE A 71 2.63 9.65 -0.52
N ARG A 72 2.85 9.41 -1.82
CA ARG A 72 1.75 9.46 -2.78
C ARG A 72 1.21 8.05 -3.01
N ILE A 73 -0.04 7.83 -2.62
CA ILE A 73 -0.68 6.53 -2.78
C ILE A 73 -1.08 6.36 -4.25
N ILE A 74 -0.74 5.21 -4.83
CA ILE A 74 -1.01 4.91 -6.24
C ILE A 74 -2.08 3.84 -6.37
N SER A 75 -2.00 2.78 -5.59
CA SER A 75 -3.00 1.71 -5.60
C SER A 75 -2.91 0.91 -4.31
N ALA A 76 -3.98 0.18 -4.01
CA ALA A 76 -4.01 -0.70 -2.84
C ALA A 76 -4.93 -1.87 -3.13
N ARG A 77 -4.52 -3.06 -2.72
CA ARG A 77 -5.33 -4.26 -2.87
C ARG A 77 -5.16 -5.16 -1.64
N THR A 78 -6.11 -6.04 -1.44
CA THR A 78 -5.97 -7.05 -0.40
C THR A 78 -4.97 -8.13 -0.84
N ALA A 79 -4.29 -8.71 0.12
CA ALA A 79 -3.39 -9.83 -0.12
C ALA A 79 -4.17 -11.09 -0.48
N THR A 80 -3.57 -11.95 -1.31
CA THR A 80 -4.09 -13.30 -1.52
C THR A 80 -3.81 -14.14 -0.27
N VAL A 81 -4.45 -15.30 -0.18
CA VAL A 81 -4.21 -16.23 0.94
C VAL A 81 -2.73 -16.62 0.98
N HIS A 82 -2.14 -16.86 -0.18
CA HIS A 82 -0.73 -17.26 -0.26
C HIS A 82 0.19 -16.13 0.22
N GLU A 83 -0.09 -14.89 -0.20
CA GLU A 83 0.69 -13.74 0.24
C GLU A 83 0.56 -13.51 1.73
N ARG A 84 -0.63 -13.70 2.30
CA ARG A 84 -0.84 -13.56 3.73
C ARG A 84 -0.03 -14.57 4.51
N LYS A 85 -0.02 -15.82 4.08
CA LYS A 85 0.77 -16.86 4.73
C LYS A 85 2.26 -16.50 4.75
N ARG A 86 2.78 -16.03 3.62
CA ARG A 86 4.18 -15.64 3.55
C ARG A 86 4.50 -14.49 4.47
N HIS A 87 3.61 -13.50 4.55
CA HIS A 87 3.81 -12.36 5.44
C HIS A 87 3.83 -12.82 6.91
N GLU A 88 2.88 -13.67 7.30
CA GLU A 88 2.78 -14.18 8.66
C GLU A 88 3.97 -15.04 9.06
N GLU A 89 4.54 -15.79 8.13
CA GLU A 89 5.71 -16.62 8.38
C GLU A 89 6.97 -15.78 8.66
N HIS A 90 7.02 -14.55 8.15
CA HIS A 90 8.19 -13.69 8.29
C HIS A 90 8.02 -12.60 9.36
N THR A 91 6.95 -12.65 10.09
CA THR A 91 6.72 -11.76 11.23
C THR A 91 6.62 -12.57 12.53
#